data_5accaa7de519a71a4105784df3f4c72f
#
_entry.id   5accaa7de519a71a4105784df3f4c72f
#
_cell.length_a   1.000
_cell.length_b   1.000
_cell.length_c   1.000
_cell.angle_alpha   90.00
_cell.angle_beta   90.00
_cell.angle_gamma   90.00
#
_symmetry.space_group_name_H-M   'P 1'
#
loop_
_entity.id
_entity.type
_entity.pdbx_description
1 polymer ?
#
loop_
_entity_poly.entity_id
_entity_poly.type
_entity_poly.pdbx_seq_one_letter_code
_entity_poly.pdbx_strand_id
1 'polypeptide(L)'
;MILLLQLLLGLGYTALAHLASRWHHDGLALGALVLLIAMVVIEPLLARRPWAFIATPLLAWVAWALYAAGHAALPLLLVPVVFVVAIAWLFARTLRAGSVPLITRIVLGIEGGDGPGALEPDLRRYTRNLTAAWAGVLLLMAGANLLLALIASPAGLLESVGVASPLPITQEQWSLWANLLNYGVIGGFFVVEFAFRKRRFPGRYAGFLDFLRKLAGLGPVFWRDLLR
;
A
#
# COMPACT_ATOMS: atom_id res chain seq x y z
N MET A 1 -13.78 -6.24 17.21
CA MET A 1 -14.55 -4.98 17.07
C MET A 1 -13.81 -3.94 16.23
N ILE A 2 -12.58 -3.54 16.57
CA ILE A 2 -11.80 -2.52 15.83
C ILE A 2 -11.58 -2.92 14.35
N LEU A 3 -11.21 -4.16 14.07
CA LEU A 3 -11.00 -4.65 12.69
C LEU A 3 -12.28 -4.52 11.83
N LEU A 4 -13.44 -4.88 12.37
CA LEU A 4 -14.71 -4.73 11.66
C LEU A 4 -15.01 -3.26 11.37
N LEU A 5 -14.77 -2.37 12.33
CA LEU A 5 -14.93 -0.94 12.16
C LEU A 5 -14.00 -0.39 11.07
N GLN A 6 -12.72 -0.79 11.08
CA GLN A 6 -11.76 -0.40 10.04
C GLN A 6 -12.16 -0.91 8.65
N LEU A 7 -12.71 -2.14 8.55
CA LEU A 7 -13.24 -2.67 7.29
C LEU A 7 -14.44 -1.86 6.80
N LEU A 8 -15.38 -1.51 7.68
CA LEU A 8 -16.54 -0.69 7.32
C LEU A 8 -16.13 0.71 6.88
N LEU A 9 -15.18 1.35 7.60
CA LEU A 9 -14.62 2.65 7.22
C LEU A 9 -13.90 2.56 5.87
N GLY A 10 -13.14 1.51 5.61
CA GLY A 10 -12.45 1.29 4.35
C GLY A 10 -13.41 1.08 3.18
N LEU A 11 -14.48 0.30 3.37
CA LEU A 11 -15.54 0.13 2.36
C LEU A 11 -16.26 1.44 2.08
N GLY A 12 -16.63 2.19 3.13
CA GLY A 12 -17.25 3.50 2.99
C GLY A 12 -16.34 4.50 2.28
N TYR A 13 -15.05 4.54 2.64
CA TYR A 13 -14.04 5.34 1.95
C TYR A 13 -13.99 5.00 0.46
N THR A 14 -13.87 3.71 0.12
CA THR A 14 -13.77 3.25 -1.27
C THR A 14 -15.00 3.66 -2.09
N ALA A 15 -16.20 3.48 -1.52
CA ALA A 15 -17.45 3.87 -2.16
C ALA A 15 -17.52 5.39 -2.39
N LEU A 16 -17.25 6.20 -1.36
CA LEU A 16 -17.30 7.66 -1.46
C LEU A 16 -16.21 8.20 -2.40
N ALA A 17 -14.99 7.68 -2.34
CA ALA A 17 -13.90 8.08 -3.23
C ALA A 17 -14.23 7.77 -4.69
N HIS A 18 -14.82 6.59 -4.96
CA HIS A 18 -15.27 6.22 -6.31
C HIS A 18 -16.39 7.14 -6.82
N LEU A 19 -17.40 7.41 -5.99
CA LEU A 19 -18.49 8.31 -6.34
C LEU A 19 -18.02 9.76 -6.52
N ALA A 20 -17.10 10.23 -5.67
CA ALA A 20 -16.49 11.56 -5.78
C ALA A 20 -15.75 11.72 -7.10
N SER A 21 -14.94 10.72 -7.48
CA SER A 21 -14.22 10.71 -8.76
C SER A 21 -15.17 10.68 -9.96
N ARG A 22 -16.26 9.89 -9.89
CA ARG A 22 -17.22 9.75 -11.00
C ARG A 22 -18.09 10.98 -11.21
N TRP A 23 -18.53 11.63 -10.13
CA TRP A 23 -19.44 12.76 -10.17
C TRP A 23 -18.77 14.12 -9.99
N HIS A 24 -17.46 14.15 -9.79
CA HIS A 24 -16.66 15.37 -9.54
C HIS A 24 -17.27 16.22 -8.43
N HIS A 25 -17.74 15.57 -7.34
CA HIS A 25 -18.47 16.23 -6.27
C HIS A 25 -17.62 16.36 -5.02
N ASP A 26 -17.18 17.59 -4.70
CA ASP A 26 -16.28 17.89 -3.57
C ASP A 26 -16.82 17.45 -2.20
N GLY A 27 -18.13 17.49 -1.99
CA GLY A 27 -18.73 16.99 -0.75
C GLY A 27 -18.55 15.49 -0.54
N LEU A 28 -18.57 14.69 -1.61
CA LEU A 28 -18.26 13.25 -1.54
C LEU A 28 -16.77 13.02 -1.30
N ALA A 29 -15.92 13.84 -1.90
CA ALA A 29 -14.48 13.82 -1.65
C ALA A 29 -14.16 14.16 -0.19
N LEU A 30 -14.80 15.19 0.37
CA LEU A 30 -14.68 15.50 1.80
C LEU A 30 -15.13 14.33 2.69
N GLY A 31 -16.28 13.71 2.36
CA GLY A 31 -16.76 12.52 3.05
C GLY A 31 -15.75 11.37 3.03
N ALA A 32 -15.13 11.10 1.87
CA ALA A 32 -14.06 10.11 1.74
C ALA A 32 -12.84 10.46 2.61
N LEU A 33 -12.40 11.74 2.62
CA LEU A 33 -11.30 12.19 3.47
C LEU A 33 -11.61 12.03 4.96
N VAL A 34 -12.82 12.34 5.40
CA VAL A 34 -13.25 12.15 6.79
C VAL A 34 -13.18 10.68 7.19
N LEU A 35 -13.65 9.76 6.33
CA LEU A 35 -13.55 8.32 6.59
C LEU A 35 -12.10 7.84 6.60
N LEU A 36 -11.25 8.34 5.71
CA LEU A 36 -9.82 8.03 5.70
C LEU A 36 -9.12 8.52 6.99
N ILE A 37 -9.39 9.75 7.40
CA ILE A 37 -8.87 10.31 8.66
C ILE A 37 -9.36 9.45 9.83
N ALA A 38 -10.66 9.13 9.90
CA ALA A 38 -11.22 8.29 10.94
C ALA A 38 -10.52 6.93 11.01
N MET A 39 -10.26 6.29 9.84
CA MET A 39 -9.55 5.01 9.79
C MET A 39 -8.13 5.08 10.38
N VAL A 40 -7.43 6.20 10.19
CA VAL A 40 -6.07 6.41 10.71
C VAL A 40 -6.06 6.74 12.20
N VAL A 41 -7.01 7.58 12.66
CA VAL A 41 -6.93 8.13 14.03
C VAL A 41 -7.73 7.35 15.07
N ILE A 42 -8.70 6.51 14.67
CA ILE A 42 -9.63 5.88 15.62
C ILE A 42 -8.92 4.95 16.61
N GLU A 43 -7.98 4.12 16.15
CA GLU A 43 -7.22 3.22 17.01
C GLU A 43 -6.29 3.99 17.97
N PRO A 44 -5.48 4.96 17.52
CA PRO A 44 -4.70 5.82 18.42
C PRO A 44 -5.54 6.63 19.41
N LEU A 45 -6.72 7.12 19.01
CA LEU A 45 -7.63 7.82 19.92
C LEU A 45 -8.17 6.89 21.01
N LEU A 46 -8.62 5.69 20.65
CA LEU A 46 -9.08 4.68 21.60
C LEU A 46 -7.94 4.23 22.53
N ALA A 47 -6.71 4.17 22.02
CA ALA A 47 -5.51 3.89 22.78
C ALA A 47 -5.01 5.12 23.61
N ARG A 48 -5.76 6.22 23.60
CA ARG A 48 -5.45 7.49 24.30
C ARG A 48 -4.05 8.02 24.02
N ARG A 49 -3.56 7.85 22.79
CA ARG A 49 -2.25 8.39 22.37
C ARG A 49 -2.33 9.92 22.24
N PRO A 50 -1.49 10.71 22.94
CA PRO A 50 -1.63 12.17 22.98
C PRO A 50 -1.51 12.83 21.60
N TRP A 51 -0.68 12.32 20.71
CA TRP A 51 -0.55 12.85 19.37
C TRP A 51 -1.85 12.75 18.55
N ALA A 52 -2.70 11.74 18.80
CA ALA A 52 -3.95 11.56 18.06
C ALA A 52 -4.96 12.67 18.36
N PHE A 53 -4.97 13.19 19.60
CA PHE A 53 -5.85 14.31 19.99
C PHE A 53 -5.45 15.64 19.33
N ILE A 54 -4.16 15.78 18.96
CA ILE A 54 -3.67 16.96 18.22
C ILE A 54 -3.83 16.74 16.69
N ALA A 55 -3.51 15.54 16.21
CA ALA A 55 -3.58 15.23 14.78
C ALA A 55 -5.02 15.25 14.25
N THR A 56 -6.01 14.78 15.03
CA THR A 56 -7.40 14.71 14.58
C THR A 56 -7.97 16.08 14.21
N PRO A 57 -7.96 17.11 15.08
CA PRO A 57 -8.48 18.42 14.70
C PRO A 57 -7.64 19.08 13.59
N LEU A 58 -6.32 18.87 13.56
CA LEU A 58 -5.47 19.37 12.49
C LEU A 58 -5.84 18.78 11.13
N LEU A 59 -6.00 17.46 11.05
CA LEU A 59 -6.40 16.76 9.82
C LEU A 59 -7.82 17.16 9.39
N ALA A 60 -8.75 17.31 10.34
CA ALA A 60 -10.10 17.77 10.07
C ALA A 60 -10.10 19.21 9.52
N TRP A 61 -9.28 20.08 10.10
CA TRP A 61 -9.11 21.46 9.61
C TRP A 61 -8.51 21.49 8.20
N VAL A 62 -7.47 20.69 7.93
CA VAL A 62 -6.86 20.57 6.60
C VAL A 62 -7.89 20.07 5.58
N ALA A 63 -8.66 19.04 5.91
CA ALA A 63 -9.70 18.51 5.03
C ALA A 63 -10.79 19.58 4.73
N TRP A 64 -11.20 20.32 5.74
CA TRP A 64 -12.13 21.44 5.57
C TRP A 64 -11.54 22.57 4.72
N ALA A 65 -10.29 22.98 4.96
CA ALA A 65 -9.62 24.01 4.19
C ALA A 65 -9.49 23.63 2.70
N LEU A 66 -9.15 22.37 2.41
CA LEU A 66 -9.10 21.84 1.05
C LEU A 66 -10.49 21.84 0.39
N TYR A 67 -11.52 21.46 1.15
CA TYR A 67 -12.90 21.52 0.66
C TYR A 67 -13.34 22.95 0.35
N ALA A 68 -13.07 23.89 1.26
CA ALA A 68 -13.40 25.31 1.07
C ALA A 68 -12.65 25.95 -0.12
N ALA A 69 -11.47 25.41 -0.46
CA ALA A 69 -10.69 25.82 -1.63
C ALA A 69 -11.09 25.10 -2.93
N GLY A 70 -12.08 24.18 -2.91
CA GLY A 70 -12.44 23.38 -4.09
C GLY A 70 -11.44 22.29 -4.46
N HIS A 71 -10.61 21.86 -3.52
CA HIS A 71 -9.50 20.91 -3.72
C HIS A 71 -9.63 19.64 -2.89
N ALA A 72 -10.83 19.28 -2.42
CA ALA A 72 -11.07 18.12 -1.57
C ALA A 72 -10.66 16.78 -2.21
N ALA A 73 -10.67 16.69 -3.54
CA ALA A 73 -10.29 15.48 -4.25
C ALA A 73 -8.78 15.24 -4.34
N LEU A 74 -7.93 16.28 -4.19
CA LEU A 74 -6.48 16.16 -4.36
C LEU A 74 -5.80 15.12 -3.46
N PRO A 75 -6.10 15.07 -2.13
CA PRO A 75 -5.50 14.04 -1.29
C PRO A 75 -5.84 12.61 -1.72
N LEU A 76 -7.03 12.40 -2.33
CA LEU A 76 -7.48 11.08 -2.77
C LEU A 76 -6.59 10.54 -3.91
N LEU A 77 -6.03 11.43 -4.76
CA LEU A 77 -5.08 11.05 -5.80
C LEU A 77 -3.77 10.52 -5.23
N LEU A 78 -3.39 10.98 -4.02
CA LEU A 78 -2.15 10.57 -3.36
C LEU A 78 -2.29 9.30 -2.52
N VAL A 79 -3.50 8.87 -2.21
CA VAL A 79 -3.73 7.66 -1.38
C VAL A 79 -3.04 6.42 -1.96
N PRO A 80 -3.14 6.09 -3.26
CA PRO A 80 -2.42 4.95 -3.85
C PRO A 80 -0.90 5.10 -3.71
N VAL A 81 -0.37 6.32 -3.88
CA VAL A 81 1.07 6.62 -3.74
C VAL A 81 1.53 6.34 -2.31
N VAL A 82 0.84 6.94 -1.32
CA VAL A 82 1.17 6.77 0.11
C VAL A 82 1.09 5.31 0.52
N PHE A 83 0.07 4.59 0.07
CA PHE A 83 -0.11 3.18 0.38
C PHE A 83 1.04 2.32 -0.17
N VAL A 84 1.40 2.51 -1.45
CA VAL A 84 2.50 1.75 -2.07
C VAL A 84 3.85 2.11 -1.45
N VAL A 85 4.09 3.40 -1.13
CA VAL A 85 5.30 3.85 -0.41
C VAL A 85 5.38 3.21 0.97
N ALA A 86 4.27 3.14 1.71
CA ALA A 86 4.25 2.51 3.04
C ALA A 86 4.61 1.02 2.97
N ILE A 87 4.10 0.30 1.96
CA ILE A 87 4.47 -1.11 1.75
C ILE A 87 5.95 -1.21 1.33
N ALA A 88 6.42 -0.38 0.40
CA ALA A 88 7.81 -0.35 -0.02
C ALA A 88 8.77 -0.12 1.17
N TRP A 89 8.41 0.83 2.05
CA TRP A 89 9.16 1.11 3.27
C TRP A 89 9.16 -0.08 4.23
N LEU A 90 8.04 -0.80 4.35
CA LEU A 90 7.97 -2.03 5.16
C LEU A 90 8.99 -3.07 4.69
N PHE A 91 9.13 -3.27 3.37
CA PHE A 91 10.16 -4.14 2.81
C PHE A 91 11.56 -3.57 3.03
N ALA A 92 11.78 -2.31 2.68
CA ALA A 92 13.09 -1.66 2.74
C ALA A 92 13.66 -1.57 4.16
N ARG A 93 12.82 -1.27 5.18
CA ARG A 93 13.28 -1.18 6.58
C ARG A 93 13.90 -2.46 7.09
N THR A 94 13.42 -3.62 6.59
CA THR A 94 13.92 -4.93 7.00
C THR A 94 15.24 -5.34 6.34
N LEU A 95 15.73 -4.55 5.37
CA LEU A 95 17.04 -4.76 4.72
C LEU A 95 18.19 -4.11 5.48
N ARG A 96 17.91 -3.31 6.51
CA ARG A 96 18.92 -2.65 7.34
C ARG A 96 19.82 -3.68 8.02
N ALA A 97 21.07 -3.30 8.31
CA ALA A 97 22.00 -4.14 9.04
C ALA A 97 21.43 -4.56 10.40
N GLY A 98 21.60 -5.83 10.76
CA GLY A 98 21.06 -6.40 11.99
C GLY A 98 19.57 -6.82 11.93
N SER A 99 18.85 -6.50 10.86
CA SER A 99 17.46 -6.92 10.68
C SER A 99 17.35 -8.17 9.82
N VAL A 100 16.31 -8.98 10.05
CA VAL A 100 15.97 -10.12 9.20
C VAL A 100 15.04 -9.63 8.08
N PRO A 101 15.40 -9.81 6.79
CA PRO A 101 14.60 -9.39 5.66
C PRO A 101 13.18 -9.95 5.69
N LEU A 102 12.19 -9.18 5.24
CA LEU A 102 10.76 -9.52 5.35
C LEU A 102 10.45 -10.91 4.79
N ILE A 103 10.88 -11.18 3.54
CA ILE A 103 10.62 -12.48 2.90
C ILE A 103 11.37 -13.61 3.60
N THR A 104 12.56 -13.34 4.16
CA THR A 104 13.25 -14.33 4.99
C THR A 104 12.44 -14.71 6.22
N ARG A 105 11.81 -13.74 6.90
CA ARG A 105 10.91 -14.02 8.03
C ARG A 105 9.69 -14.86 7.62
N ILE A 106 9.10 -14.54 6.45
CA ILE A 106 7.97 -15.31 5.92
C ILE A 106 8.37 -16.76 5.64
N VAL A 107 9.52 -16.98 5.00
CA VAL A 107 10.01 -18.34 4.69
C VAL A 107 10.32 -19.10 5.97
N LEU A 108 10.96 -18.47 6.97
CA LEU A 108 11.17 -19.07 8.28
C LEU A 108 9.86 -19.47 8.97
N GLY A 109 8.85 -18.61 8.90
CA GLY A 109 7.53 -18.94 9.44
C GLY A 109 6.87 -20.15 8.75
N ILE A 110 7.06 -20.30 7.44
CA ILE A 110 6.50 -21.42 6.65
C ILE A 110 7.28 -22.72 6.91
N GLU A 111 8.60 -22.66 7.05
CA GLU A 111 9.49 -23.80 7.22
C GLU A 111 9.69 -24.21 8.69
N GLY A 112 9.25 -23.38 9.65
CA GLY A 112 9.34 -23.66 11.09
C GLY A 112 10.75 -23.47 11.69
N GLY A 113 11.55 -22.56 11.14
CA GLY A 113 12.93 -22.32 11.61
C GLY A 113 13.03 -21.25 12.72
N ASP A 114 13.89 -21.47 13.70
CA ASP A 114 14.11 -20.57 14.86
C ASP A 114 15.03 -19.37 14.57
N GLY A 115 15.33 -19.07 13.31
CA GLY A 115 16.14 -17.93 12.94
C GLY A 115 16.79 -18.04 11.56
N PRO A 116 17.45 -16.95 11.08
CA PRO A 116 18.05 -16.92 9.74
C PRO A 116 19.11 -18.00 9.48
N GLY A 117 19.75 -18.51 10.55
CA GLY A 117 20.72 -19.60 10.48
C GLY A 117 20.11 -20.96 10.13
N ALA A 118 18.78 -21.13 10.32
CA ALA A 118 18.07 -22.37 9.94
C ALA A 118 17.90 -22.52 8.42
N LEU A 119 18.04 -21.40 7.65
CA LEU A 119 17.94 -21.45 6.20
C LEU A 119 19.31 -21.69 5.56
N GLU A 120 19.31 -22.48 4.49
CA GLU A 120 20.48 -22.62 3.62
C GLU A 120 21.03 -21.27 3.17
N PRO A 121 22.36 -21.06 3.08
CA PRO A 121 22.96 -19.79 2.71
C PRO A 121 22.41 -19.21 1.38
N ASP A 122 22.20 -20.06 0.38
CA ASP A 122 21.67 -19.68 -0.92
C ASP A 122 20.23 -19.18 -0.82
N LEU A 123 19.39 -19.86 -0.05
CA LEU A 123 18.00 -19.45 0.16
C LEU A 123 17.92 -18.13 0.94
N ARG A 124 18.78 -17.96 1.96
CA ARG A 124 18.86 -16.72 2.73
C ARG A 124 19.28 -15.52 1.87
N ARG A 125 20.28 -15.71 0.99
CA ARG A 125 20.68 -14.69 0.02
C ARG A 125 19.57 -14.38 -0.97
N TYR A 126 18.91 -15.40 -1.47
CA TYR A 126 17.79 -15.26 -2.39
C TYR A 126 16.64 -14.46 -1.77
N THR A 127 16.17 -14.81 -0.57
CA THR A 127 15.07 -14.13 0.11
C THR A 127 15.38 -12.68 0.46
N ARG A 128 16.65 -12.37 0.80
CA ARG A 128 17.13 -10.99 0.97
C ARG A 128 17.06 -10.19 -0.34
N ASN A 129 17.59 -10.76 -1.43
CA ASN A 129 17.54 -10.11 -2.75
C ASN A 129 16.11 -9.93 -3.25
N LEU A 130 15.25 -10.90 -2.99
CA LEU A 130 13.84 -10.81 -3.32
C LEU A 130 13.12 -9.72 -2.51
N THR A 131 13.46 -9.56 -1.21
CA THR A 131 12.96 -8.45 -0.39
C THR A 131 13.37 -7.09 -0.99
N ALA A 132 14.63 -6.96 -1.46
CA ALA A 132 15.12 -5.76 -2.12
C ALA A 132 14.42 -5.51 -3.46
N ALA A 133 14.22 -6.56 -4.26
CA ALA A 133 13.52 -6.46 -5.54
C ALA A 133 12.07 -6.00 -5.35
N TRP A 134 11.35 -6.54 -4.36
CA TRP A 134 10.00 -6.07 -4.02
C TRP A 134 10.00 -4.60 -3.59
N ALA A 135 10.93 -4.18 -2.71
CA ALA A 135 11.05 -2.77 -2.33
C ALA A 135 11.28 -1.87 -3.56
N GLY A 136 12.15 -2.28 -4.47
CA GLY A 136 12.43 -1.54 -5.71
C GLY A 136 11.22 -1.43 -6.64
N VAL A 137 10.53 -2.55 -6.90
CA VAL A 137 9.32 -2.58 -7.75
C VAL A 137 8.23 -1.68 -7.14
N LEU A 138 7.99 -1.76 -5.83
CA LEU A 138 7.00 -0.93 -5.16
C LEU A 138 7.37 0.57 -5.21
N LEU A 139 8.65 0.94 -5.06
CA LEU A 139 9.10 2.32 -5.20
C LEU A 139 8.91 2.85 -6.63
N LEU A 140 9.23 2.04 -7.64
CA LEU A 140 8.98 2.39 -9.04
C LEU A 140 7.48 2.59 -9.30
N MET A 141 6.65 1.72 -8.75
CA MET A 141 5.18 1.86 -8.84
C MET A 141 4.68 3.12 -8.12
N ALA A 142 5.21 3.43 -6.94
CA ALA A 142 4.85 4.66 -6.23
C ALA A 142 5.22 5.91 -7.07
N GLY A 143 6.40 5.90 -7.70
CA GLY A 143 6.82 6.95 -8.64
C GLY A 143 5.87 7.08 -9.83
N ALA A 144 5.50 5.95 -10.44
CA ALA A 144 4.56 5.95 -11.56
C ALA A 144 3.16 6.45 -11.16
N ASN A 145 2.63 6.01 -10.00
CA ASN A 145 1.36 6.52 -9.47
C ASN A 145 1.44 8.03 -9.17
N LEU A 146 2.57 8.51 -8.65
CA LEU A 146 2.77 9.94 -8.41
C LEU A 146 2.79 10.73 -9.72
N LEU A 147 3.49 10.24 -10.75
CA LEU A 147 3.48 10.86 -12.08
C LEU A 147 2.07 10.91 -12.65
N LEU A 148 1.31 9.83 -12.55
CA LEU A 148 -0.08 9.80 -12.98
C LEU A 148 -0.94 10.82 -12.21
N ALA A 149 -0.76 10.96 -10.89
CA ALA A 149 -1.47 11.95 -10.08
C ALA A 149 -1.10 13.39 -10.45
N LEU A 150 0.16 13.63 -10.86
CA LEU A 150 0.62 14.95 -11.30
C LEU A 150 -0.04 15.37 -12.64
N ILE A 151 -0.10 14.45 -13.62
CA ILE A 151 -0.51 14.75 -15.01
C ILE A 151 -1.98 14.47 -15.31
N ALA A 152 -2.76 13.97 -14.35
CA ALA A 152 -4.19 13.76 -14.52
C ALA A 152 -4.91 15.05 -14.94
N SER A 153 -5.88 14.97 -15.85
CA SER A 153 -6.70 16.08 -16.30
C SER A 153 -8.18 15.63 -16.40
N PRO A 154 -9.15 16.44 -15.93
CA PRO A 154 -9.01 17.79 -15.37
C PRO A 154 -8.63 17.72 -13.90
N ALA A 155 -8.34 17.69 -13.01
CA ALA A 155 -8.16 17.68 -11.55
C ALA A 155 -6.86 17.02 -11.06
N GLY A 156 -5.79 17.09 -11.86
CA GLY A 156 -4.45 16.67 -11.43
C GLY A 156 -3.77 17.69 -10.51
N LEU A 157 -2.68 17.23 -9.86
CA LEU A 157 -1.94 18.08 -8.92
C LEU A 157 -1.31 19.30 -9.63
N LEU A 158 -0.83 19.19 -10.88
CA LEU A 158 -0.27 20.32 -11.62
C LEU A 158 -1.34 21.35 -11.95
N GLU A 159 -2.50 20.92 -12.42
CA GLU A 159 -3.61 21.83 -12.75
C GLU A 159 -4.14 22.54 -11.51
N SER A 160 -4.16 21.90 -10.35
CA SER A 160 -4.61 22.52 -9.10
C SER A 160 -3.75 23.69 -8.63
N VAL A 161 -2.48 23.74 -9.08
CA VAL A 161 -1.56 24.87 -8.81
C VAL A 161 -1.42 25.80 -10.00
N GLY A 162 -2.31 25.69 -11.01
CA GLY A 162 -2.33 26.57 -12.19
C GLY A 162 -1.28 26.24 -13.25
N VAL A 163 -0.65 25.07 -13.17
CA VAL A 163 0.33 24.61 -14.16
C VAL A 163 -0.34 23.64 -15.14
N ALA A 164 -0.33 23.96 -16.43
CA ALA A 164 -0.84 23.07 -17.46
C ALA A 164 -0.04 21.77 -17.49
N SER A 165 -0.73 20.63 -17.53
CA SER A 165 -0.07 19.33 -17.63
C SER A 165 0.64 19.21 -18.99
N PRO A 166 1.93 18.85 -19.03
CA PRO A 166 2.66 18.67 -20.28
C PRO A 166 2.17 17.47 -21.10
N LEU A 167 1.58 16.50 -20.45
CA LEU A 167 1.04 15.26 -21.04
C LEU A 167 -0.30 14.95 -20.35
N PRO A 168 -1.37 15.68 -20.67
CA PRO A 168 -2.66 15.48 -19.99
C PRO A 168 -3.20 14.09 -20.32
N ILE A 169 -3.53 13.32 -19.27
CA ILE A 169 -4.20 12.02 -19.40
C ILE A 169 -5.64 12.15 -18.89
N THR A 170 -6.57 11.58 -19.63
CA THR A 170 -7.97 11.56 -19.20
C THR A 170 -8.18 10.70 -17.96
N GLN A 171 -9.29 10.93 -17.25
CA GLN A 171 -9.66 10.13 -16.08
C GLN A 171 -9.77 8.63 -16.40
N GLU A 172 -10.25 8.27 -17.59
CA GLU A 172 -10.31 6.87 -18.02
C GLU A 172 -8.93 6.27 -18.23
N GLN A 173 -8.05 7.00 -18.91
CA GLN A 173 -6.65 6.59 -19.11
C GLN A 173 -5.92 6.49 -17.76
N TRP A 174 -6.11 7.45 -16.86
CA TRP A 174 -5.54 7.41 -15.52
C TRP A 174 -5.99 6.14 -14.77
N SER A 175 -7.28 5.84 -14.76
CA SER A 175 -7.83 4.65 -14.11
C SER A 175 -7.28 3.36 -14.70
N LEU A 176 -7.18 3.27 -16.04
CA LEU A 176 -6.60 2.12 -16.73
C LEU A 176 -5.14 1.90 -16.35
N TRP A 177 -4.32 2.96 -16.42
CA TRP A 177 -2.90 2.88 -16.09
C TRP A 177 -2.67 2.58 -14.60
N ALA A 178 -3.42 3.22 -13.70
CA ALA A 178 -3.33 2.96 -12.27
C ALA A 178 -3.69 1.49 -11.93
N ASN A 179 -4.73 0.94 -12.55
CA ASN A 179 -5.11 -0.46 -12.36
C ASN A 179 -4.07 -1.42 -12.96
N LEU A 180 -3.58 -1.14 -14.19
CA LEU A 180 -2.56 -1.96 -14.84
C LEU A 180 -1.27 -1.99 -14.02
N LEU A 181 -0.81 -0.84 -13.51
CA LEU A 181 0.36 -0.75 -12.66
C LEU A 181 0.14 -1.50 -11.34
N ASN A 182 -0.95 -1.23 -10.63
CA ASN A 182 -1.14 -1.78 -9.30
C ASN A 182 -1.44 -3.29 -9.31
N TYR A 183 -2.23 -3.79 -10.24
CA TYR A 183 -2.57 -5.22 -10.29
C TYR A 183 -1.71 -5.99 -11.27
N GLY A 184 -1.40 -5.42 -12.46
CA GLY A 184 -0.61 -6.08 -13.50
C GLY A 184 0.85 -6.27 -13.10
N VAL A 185 1.49 -5.20 -12.61
CA VAL A 185 2.91 -5.25 -12.22
C VAL A 185 3.10 -6.12 -10.97
N ILE A 186 2.28 -5.92 -9.92
CA ILE A 186 2.38 -6.74 -8.70
C ILE A 186 2.09 -8.21 -8.99
N GLY A 187 0.98 -8.49 -9.67
CA GLY A 187 0.59 -9.86 -10.01
C GLY A 187 1.60 -10.52 -10.95
N GLY A 188 2.04 -9.81 -11.98
CA GLY A 188 3.04 -10.29 -12.91
C GLY A 188 4.38 -10.58 -12.24
N PHE A 189 4.88 -9.66 -11.41
CA PHE A 189 6.12 -9.86 -10.67
C PHE A 189 6.01 -11.06 -9.72
N PHE A 190 4.87 -11.22 -9.05
CA PHE A 190 4.62 -12.35 -8.16
C PHE A 190 4.63 -13.69 -8.91
N VAL A 191 4.00 -13.77 -10.08
CA VAL A 191 3.97 -14.99 -10.91
C VAL A 191 5.37 -15.32 -11.44
N VAL A 192 6.10 -14.33 -11.96
CA VAL A 192 7.46 -14.50 -12.47
C VAL A 192 8.40 -14.96 -11.36
N GLU A 193 8.32 -14.31 -10.19
CA GLU A 193 9.11 -14.70 -9.01
C GLU A 193 8.81 -16.14 -8.59
N PHE A 194 7.53 -16.50 -8.49
CA PHE A 194 7.14 -17.85 -8.11
C PHE A 194 7.66 -18.89 -9.10
N ALA A 195 7.57 -18.64 -10.41
CA ALA A 195 8.09 -19.53 -11.45
C ALA A 195 9.61 -19.67 -11.35
N PHE A 196 10.34 -18.57 -11.10
CA PHE A 196 11.79 -18.57 -10.90
C PHE A 196 12.17 -19.35 -9.64
N ARG A 197 11.51 -19.10 -8.50
CA ARG A 197 11.75 -19.79 -7.23
C ARG A 197 11.49 -21.29 -7.34
N LYS A 198 10.41 -21.70 -8.00
CA LYS A 198 10.09 -23.12 -8.22
C LYS A 198 11.19 -23.84 -9.02
N ARG A 199 11.81 -23.16 -10.00
CA ARG A 199 12.93 -23.72 -10.77
C ARG A 199 14.22 -23.75 -9.97
N ARG A 200 14.48 -22.73 -9.13
CA ARG A 200 15.73 -22.58 -8.36
C ARG A 200 15.78 -23.48 -7.13
N PHE A 201 14.61 -23.72 -6.49
CA PHE A 201 14.47 -24.53 -5.28
C PHE A 201 13.37 -25.60 -5.45
N PRO A 202 13.64 -26.67 -6.24
CA PRO A 202 12.65 -27.69 -6.52
C PRO A 202 12.29 -28.46 -5.22
N GLY A 203 11.02 -28.89 -5.13
CA GLY A 203 10.53 -29.74 -4.04
C GLY A 203 10.06 -29.03 -2.76
N ARG A 204 10.30 -27.72 -2.62
CA ARG A 204 9.86 -26.96 -1.40
C ARG A 204 8.36 -26.64 -1.38
N TYR A 205 7.74 -26.51 -2.54
CA TYR A 205 6.30 -26.21 -2.68
C TYR A 205 5.68 -27.09 -3.73
N ALA A 206 4.59 -27.77 -3.38
CA ALA A 206 3.84 -28.60 -4.34
C ALA A 206 3.22 -27.75 -5.47
N GLY A 207 2.85 -26.49 -5.18
CA GLY A 207 2.30 -25.55 -6.14
C GLY A 207 2.03 -24.17 -5.53
N PHE A 208 1.53 -23.28 -6.38
CA PHE A 208 1.19 -21.90 -5.98
C PHE A 208 0.12 -21.86 -4.87
N LEU A 209 -0.91 -22.68 -5.00
CA LEU A 209 -1.97 -22.74 -3.99
C LEU A 209 -1.48 -23.30 -2.65
N ASP A 210 -0.54 -24.27 -2.67
CA ASP A 210 0.09 -24.78 -1.44
C ASP A 210 0.87 -23.68 -0.73
N PHE A 211 1.63 -22.88 -1.49
CA PHE A 211 2.32 -21.71 -0.95
C PHE A 211 1.36 -20.70 -0.31
N LEU A 212 0.26 -20.36 -1.00
CA LEU A 212 -0.75 -19.44 -0.44
C LEU A 212 -1.42 -19.99 0.83
N ARG A 213 -1.71 -21.30 0.88
CA ARG A 213 -2.26 -21.94 2.09
C ARG A 213 -1.28 -21.87 3.26
N LYS A 214 -0.01 -22.16 3.03
CA LYS A 214 1.04 -22.06 4.06
C LYS A 214 1.20 -20.62 4.55
N LEU A 215 1.16 -19.65 3.63
CA LEU A 215 1.20 -18.23 3.96
C LEU A 215 0.00 -17.79 4.82
N ALA A 216 -1.21 -18.21 4.46
CA ALA A 216 -2.42 -17.93 5.23
C ALA A 216 -2.40 -18.64 6.61
N GLY A 217 -1.75 -19.80 6.70
CA GLY A 217 -1.60 -20.59 7.92
C GLY A 217 -0.67 -19.99 8.98
N LEU A 218 0.12 -18.94 8.66
CA LEU A 218 1.03 -18.28 9.61
C LEU A 218 0.30 -17.62 10.79
N GLY A 219 -0.99 -17.33 10.63
CA GLY A 219 -1.85 -16.82 11.68
C GLY A 219 -1.64 -15.32 12.01
N PRO A 220 -2.59 -14.72 12.76
CA PRO A 220 -2.60 -13.25 13.00
C PRO A 220 -1.46 -12.78 13.91
N VAL A 221 -0.93 -13.62 14.78
CA VAL A 221 0.20 -13.28 15.67
C VAL A 221 1.45 -13.03 14.85
N PHE A 222 1.77 -13.94 13.92
CA PHE A 222 2.92 -13.78 13.02
C PHE A 222 2.85 -12.47 12.23
N TRP A 223 1.70 -12.17 11.61
CA TRP A 223 1.52 -10.95 10.83
C TRP A 223 1.65 -9.67 11.67
N ARG A 224 1.10 -9.68 12.88
CA ARG A 224 1.24 -8.55 13.81
C ARG A 224 2.69 -8.29 14.18
N ASP A 225 3.47 -9.35 14.46
CA ASP A 225 4.87 -9.23 14.85
C ASP A 225 5.79 -8.88 13.65
N LEU A 226 5.39 -9.27 12.44
CA LEU A 226 6.05 -8.89 11.19
C LEU A 226 5.90 -7.39 10.89
N LEU A 227 4.76 -6.80 11.23
CA LEU A 227 4.44 -5.39 10.95
C LEU A 227 5.00 -4.41 11.99
N ARG A 228 5.41 -4.90 13.17
CA ARG A 228 6.09 -4.11 14.20
C ARG A 228 7.58 -3.92 13.88
#